data_47363a90eded3a751a48a5c0fd81a473
#
_entry.id   47363a90eded3a751a48a5c0fd81a473
#
_cell.length_a   1.000
_cell.length_b   1.000
_cell.length_c   1.000
_cell.angle_alpha   90.00
_cell.angle_beta   90.00
_cell.angle_gamma   90.00
#
_symmetry.space_group_name_H-M   'P 1'
#
loop_
_entity.id
_entity.type
_entity.pdbx_description
1 polymer ?
#
loop_
_entity_poly.entity_id
_entity_poly.type
_entity_poly.pdbx_seq_one_letter_code
_entity_poly.pdbx_strand_id
1 'polypeptide(L)'
;MAALRLRFGGSSCWALIGATLALAIAVLMPARADAFGTFTNGVLTVNGGEGKIVPRCASDGEITVSGVSVDNGPAYCRDLRRIEASSSVSTLFDFSQLPDSLGGGQGAIEIHAISTVSDPTEYSDDKFVGAAGHVNIFDGGLGFDSITGGNLNDRLSGGADSDKIDGGRGDDILAGGSAADKLLGGPGRDTLKGGGGSDKLVGGPGKDTEKQ
;
A
#
# COMPACT_ATOMS: atom_id res chain seq x y z
N MET A 1 5.60 1.46 -39.19
CA MET A 1 6.62 1.53 -38.12
C MET A 1 5.98 2.22 -36.94
N ALA A 2 5.72 1.48 -35.88
CA ALA A 2 5.18 2.06 -34.64
C ALA A 2 6.36 2.38 -33.71
N ALA A 3 6.46 3.62 -33.28
CA ALA A 3 7.47 4.04 -32.31
C ALA A 3 6.90 3.85 -30.90
N LEU A 4 7.54 3.01 -30.12
CA LEU A 4 7.22 2.82 -28.69
C LEU A 4 7.98 3.88 -27.90
N ARG A 5 7.25 4.68 -27.13
CA ARG A 5 7.84 5.71 -26.28
C ARG A 5 8.02 5.16 -24.87
N LEU A 6 9.26 4.83 -24.52
CA LEU A 6 9.64 4.47 -23.16
C LEU A 6 10.09 5.72 -22.41
N ARG A 7 9.47 6.02 -21.27
CA ARG A 7 9.90 7.08 -20.35
C ARG A 7 10.58 6.46 -19.15
N PHE A 8 11.85 6.74 -18.98
CA PHE A 8 12.60 6.42 -17.77
C PHE A 8 12.97 7.74 -17.06
N GLY A 9 12.58 7.87 -15.82
CA GLY A 9 13.13 8.82 -14.86
C GLY A 9 13.54 10.19 -15.40
N GLY A 10 12.67 10.88 -16.12
CA GLY A 10 12.92 12.25 -16.59
C GLY A 10 13.68 12.40 -17.93
N SER A 11 14.11 11.32 -18.54
CA SER A 11 14.78 11.35 -19.86
C SER A 11 14.02 10.50 -20.88
N SER A 12 13.75 11.08 -22.05
CA SER A 12 13.10 10.38 -23.17
C SER A 12 14.14 9.78 -24.08
N CYS A 13 14.19 8.44 -24.19
CA CYS A 13 14.97 7.74 -25.20
C CYS A 13 14.05 7.22 -26.31
N TRP A 14 14.49 7.36 -27.55
CA TRP A 14 13.82 6.82 -28.72
C TRP A 14 14.56 5.54 -29.14
N ALA A 15 13.87 4.42 -29.18
CA ALA A 15 14.40 3.19 -29.79
C ALA A 15 13.70 2.92 -31.12
N LEU A 16 14.45 2.83 -32.20
CA LEU A 16 14.00 2.38 -33.51
C LEU A 16 14.12 0.84 -33.56
N ILE A 17 12.98 0.16 -33.55
CA ILE A 17 12.95 -1.29 -33.71
C ILE A 17 12.77 -1.60 -35.22
N GLY A 18 13.86 -1.98 -35.86
CA GLY A 18 13.85 -2.64 -37.19
C GLY A 18 13.60 -4.13 -37.00
N ALA A 19 12.76 -4.70 -37.88
CA ALA A 19 12.43 -6.11 -37.86
C ALA A 19 13.66 -7.00 -38.02
N THR A 20 13.62 -8.13 -37.32
CA THR A 20 14.61 -9.25 -37.33
C THR A 20 15.87 -9.05 -36.50
N LEU A 21 15.79 -9.41 -35.24
CA LEU A 21 16.66 -10.32 -34.48
C LEU A 21 16.27 -10.23 -32.99
N ALA A 22 15.75 -11.31 -32.45
CA ALA A 22 15.57 -11.43 -30.98
C ALA A 22 16.97 -11.60 -30.37
N LEU A 23 17.65 -10.49 -30.14
CA LEU A 23 18.83 -10.43 -29.29
C LEU A 23 18.33 -9.95 -27.93
N ALA A 24 18.29 -10.86 -26.96
CA ALA A 24 18.09 -10.50 -25.57
C ALA A 24 19.23 -9.56 -25.15
N ILE A 25 18.98 -8.26 -25.22
CA ILE A 25 19.82 -7.29 -24.55
C ILE A 25 19.40 -7.37 -23.09
N ALA A 26 20.06 -8.25 -22.34
CA ALA A 26 20.13 -8.12 -20.89
C ALA A 26 20.93 -6.84 -20.63
N VAL A 27 20.26 -5.70 -20.63
CA VAL A 27 20.82 -4.50 -20.05
C VAL A 27 21.01 -4.85 -18.59
N LEU A 28 22.26 -4.93 -18.16
CA LEU A 28 22.64 -5.01 -16.75
C LEU A 28 22.19 -3.68 -16.14
N MET A 29 20.93 -3.57 -15.81
CA MET A 29 20.46 -2.50 -14.95
C MET A 29 20.95 -2.81 -13.53
N PRO A 30 21.52 -1.84 -12.82
CA PRO A 30 21.75 -2.02 -11.40
C PRO A 30 20.38 -2.37 -10.78
N ALA A 31 20.38 -3.37 -9.90
CA ALA A 31 19.19 -3.89 -9.24
C ALA A 31 18.56 -2.81 -8.31
N ARG A 32 17.87 -1.87 -8.91
CA ARG A 32 16.76 -1.15 -8.31
C ARG A 32 15.54 -1.71 -9.00
N ALA A 33 14.78 -2.51 -8.29
CA ALA A 33 13.46 -2.89 -8.74
C ALA A 33 12.63 -1.61 -8.84
N ASP A 34 12.50 -1.09 -10.06
CA ASP A 34 11.65 0.08 -10.29
C ASP A 34 10.21 -0.32 -9.96
N ALA A 35 9.57 0.46 -9.10
CA ALA A 35 8.16 0.29 -8.82
C ALA A 35 7.38 0.44 -10.13
N PHE A 36 6.41 -0.42 -10.35
CA PHE A 36 5.52 -0.34 -11.51
C PHE A 36 4.06 -0.46 -11.08
N GLY A 37 3.18 0.18 -11.83
CA GLY A 37 1.76 0.17 -11.58
C GLY A 37 0.98 -0.22 -12.83
N THR A 38 -0.14 -0.89 -12.64
CA THR A 38 -1.13 -1.18 -13.69
C THR A 38 -2.51 -0.76 -13.23
N PHE A 39 -3.34 -0.29 -14.17
CA PHE A 39 -4.74 0.03 -13.91
C PHE A 39 -5.63 -0.80 -14.83
N THR A 40 -6.47 -1.66 -14.24
CA THR A 40 -7.34 -2.55 -15.01
C THR A 40 -8.68 -2.72 -14.29
N ASN A 41 -9.79 -2.48 -14.98
CA ASN A 41 -11.15 -2.66 -14.45
C ASN A 41 -11.42 -1.92 -13.12
N GLY A 42 -10.82 -0.76 -12.92
CA GLY A 42 -10.97 0.01 -11.68
C GLY A 42 -10.07 -0.42 -10.54
N VAL A 43 -9.15 -1.37 -10.77
CA VAL A 43 -8.14 -1.78 -9.79
C VAL A 43 -6.79 -1.17 -10.18
N LEU A 44 -6.23 -0.38 -9.27
CA LEU A 44 -4.86 0.10 -9.36
C LEU A 44 -3.96 -0.89 -8.59
N THR A 45 -3.13 -1.63 -9.31
CA THR A 45 -2.11 -2.50 -8.71
C THR A 45 -0.77 -1.81 -8.76
N VAL A 46 -0.10 -1.70 -7.62
CA VAL A 46 1.21 -1.06 -7.48
C VAL A 46 2.17 -2.05 -6.82
N ASN A 47 3.23 -2.41 -7.54
CA ASN A 47 4.31 -3.19 -6.97
C ASN A 47 5.51 -2.28 -6.74
N GLY A 48 5.88 -2.08 -5.48
CA GLY A 48 6.92 -1.16 -5.07
C GLY A 48 8.29 -1.81 -5.06
N GLY A 49 9.29 -1.03 -5.48
CA GLY A 49 10.68 -1.20 -5.07
C GLY A 49 10.96 -0.33 -3.84
N GLU A 50 12.23 -0.15 -3.49
CA GLU A 50 12.63 0.73 -2.38
C GLU A 50 11.98 2.10 -2.48
N GLY A 51 11.29 2.54 -1.43
CA GLY A 51 10.86 3.92 -1.35
C GLY A 51 9.45 4.16 -0.86
N LYS A 52 8.67 4.88 -1.65
CA LYS A 52 7.43 5.50 -1.20
C LYS A 52 6.33 5.29 -2.24
N ILE A 53 5.25 4.63 -1.83
CA ILE A 53 4.03 4.48 -2.62
C ILE A 53 3.01 5.49 -2.11
N VAL A 54 2.74 6.53 -2.90
CA VAL A 54 1.79 7.59 -2.55
C VAL A 54 0.90 7.88 -3.75
N PRO A 55 -0.25 7.24 -3.84
CA PRO A 55 -1.23 7.58 -4.87
C PRO A 55 -1.92 8.91 -4.56
N ARG A 56 -2.20 9.68 -5.59
CA ARG A 56 -2.89 10.97 -5.52
C ARG A 56 -3.82 11.15 -6.71
N CYS A 57 -4.89 11.89 -6.50
CA CYS A 57 -5.73 12.39 -7.57
C CYS A 57 -5.22 13.78 -8.01
N ALA A 58 -4.81 13.91 -9.25
CA ALA A 58 -4.46 15.19 -9.83
C ALA A 58 -5.71 16.05 -10.09
N SER A 59 -5.52 17.34 -10.35
CA SER A 59 -6.61 18.29 -10.58
C SER A 59 -7.46 17.98 -11.82
N ASP A 60 -6.92 17.25 -12.78
CA ASP A 60 -7.61 16.73 -13.97
C ASP A 60 -8.30 15.39 -13.71
N GLY A 61 -8.16 14.84 -12.50
CA GLY A 61 -8.73 13.57 -12.07
C GLY A 61 -7.85 12.37 -12.39
N GLU A 62 -6.69 12.53 -12.98
CA GLU A 62 -5.77 11.42 -13.23
C GLU A 62 -5.12 10.94 -11.94
N ILE A 63 -4.91 9.60 -11.82
CA ILE A 63 -4.19 9.01 -10.71
C ILE A 63 -2.69 9.07 -10.98
N THR A 64 -1.96 9.65 -10.05
CA THR A 64 -0.50 9.64 -10.04
C THR A 64 0.00 8.88 -8.81
N VAL A 65 1.06 8.12 -8.97
CA VAL A 65 1.72 7.39 -7.87
C VAL A 65 3.18 7.81 -7.82
N SER A 66 3.65 8.28 -6.68
CA SER A 66 5.04 8.72 -6.53
C SER A 66 6.02 7.58 -6.82
N GLY A 67 6.95 7.82 -7.73
CA GLY A 67 8.01 6.87 -8.08
C GLY A 67 7.58 5.70 -8.97
N VAL A 68 6.32 5.68 -9.44
CA VAL A 68 5.76 4.59 -10.23
C VAL A 68 5.21 5.11 -11.55
N SER A 69 5.50 4.42 -12.64
CA SER A 69 4.79 4.60 -13.91
C SER A 69 3.55 3.70 -13.91
N VAL A 70 2.39 4.28 -14.22
CA VAL A 70 1.15 3.50 -14.40
C VAL A 70 1.04 3.14 -15.89
N ASP A 71 1.12 1.84 -16.18
CA ASP A 71 0.95 1.33 -17.53
C ASP A 71 -0.54 1.10 -17.85
N ASN A 72 -0.87 0.98 -19.14
CA ASN A 72 -2.20 0.81 -19.70
C ASN A 72 -3.04 2.10 -19.85
N GLY A 73 -2.38 3.27 -19.94
CA GLY A 73 -3.02 4.54 -20.25
C GLY A 73 -3.46 5.32 -19.01
N PRO A 74 -4.13 6.46 -19.19
CA PRO A 74 -4.50 7.31 -18.08
C PRO A 74 -5.53 6.61 -17.18
N ALA A 75 -5.20 6.49 -15.90
CA ALA A 75 -6.11 6.02 -14.87
C ALA A 75 -6.77 7.23 -14.19
N TYR A 76 -8.07 7.18 -13.99
CA TYR A 76 -8.79 8.28 -13.36
C TYR A 76 -9.35 7.88 -12.00
N CYS A 77 -9.25 8.78 -11.04
CA CYS A 77 -9.75 8.56 -9.68
C CYS A 77 -11.24 8.23 -9.64
N ARG A 78 -12.05 8.77 -10.56
CA ARG A 78 -13.48 8.46 -10.67
C ARG A 78 -13.78 7.00 -11.04
N ASP A 79 -12.81 6.31 -11.65
CA ASP A 79 -12.93 4.93 -12.10
C ASP A 79 -12.31 3.94 -11.11
N LEU A 80 -11.65 4.46 -10.06
CA LEU A 80 -10.97 3.67 -9.05
C LEU A 80 -11.97 2.95 -8.14
N ARG A 81 -11.80 1.65 -7.97
CA ARG A 81 -12.64 0.80 -7.12
C ARG A 81 -11.85 0.13 -6.00
N ARG A 82 -10.58 -0.14 -6.25
CA ARG A 82 -9.65 -0.76 -5.32
C ARG A 82 -8.23 -0.34 -5.62
N ILE A 83 -7.40 -0.30 -4.59
CA ILE A 83 -5.94 -0.22 -4.70
C ILE A 83 -5.36 -1.50 -4.12
N GLU A 84 -4.43 -2.11 -4.83
CA GLU A 84 -3.61 -3.22 -4.37
C GLU A 84 -2.15 -2.79 -4.45
N ALA A 85 -1.48 -2.71 -3.31
CA ALA A 85 -0.08 -2.30 -3.23
C ALA A 85 0.74 -3.38 -2.54
N SER A 86 1.93 -3.65 -3.03
CA SER A 86 2.85 -4.58 -2.40
C SER A 86 4.29 -4.13 -2.54
N SER A 87 5.12 -4.50 -1.58
CA SER A 87 6.57 -4.29 -1.62
C SER A 87 7.30 -5.43 -0.92
N SER A 88 8.49 -5.74 -1.38
CA SER A 88 9.40 -6.73 -0.76
C SER A 88 10.57 -6.08 -0.02
N VAL A 89 10.53 -4.79 0.18
CA VAL A 89 11.56 -4.00 0.88
C VAL A 89 10.88 -2.94 1.73
N SER A 90 11.60 -2.41 2.72
CA SER A 90 11.07 -1.34 3.59
C SER A 90 10.47 -0.19 2.81
N THR A 91 9.17 0.04 2.99
CA THR A 91 8.39 0.94 2.15
C THR A 91 7.47 1.84 2.98
N LEU A 92 7.30 3.07 2.54
CA LEU A 92 6.23 3.94 3.01
C LEU A 92 5.03 3.81 2.08
N PHE A 93 3.97 3.17 2.57
CA PHE A 93 2.65 3.15 1.95
C PHE A 93 1.81 4.30 2.52
N ASP A 94 1.63 5.39 1.78
CA ASP A 94 0.93 6.59 2.25
C ASP A 94 -0.28 6.88 1.35
N PHE A 95 -1.45 6.53 1.82
CA PHE A 95 -2.73 6.73 1.14
C PHE A 95 -3.48 7.97 1.66
N SER A 96 -2.91 8.71 2.60
CA SER A 96 -3.54 9.90 3.22
C SER A 96 -3.86 11.03 2.23
N GLN A 97 -3.28 10.98 1.04
CA GLN A 97 -3.48 11.98 0.00
C GLN A 97 -4.65 11.66 -0.94
N LEU A 98 -5.31 10.52 -0.76
CA LEU A 98 -6.53 10.21 -1.49
C LEU A 98 -7.70 11.04 -0.91
N PRO A 99 -8.57 11.59 -1.76
CA PRO A 99 -9.75 12.31 -1.28
C PRO A 99 -10.73 11.33 -0.63
N ASP A 100 -11.45 11.77 0.41
CA ASP A 100 -12.43 10.96 1.15
C ASP A 100 -13.58 10.44 0.27
N SER A 101 -13.84 11.10 -0.85
CA SER A 101 -14.77 10.63 -1.87
C SER A 101 -14.10 10.66 -3.24
N LEU A 102 -14.06 9.53 -3.89
CA LEU A 102 -13.63 9.44 -5.27
C LEU A 102 -14.77 9.86 -6.19
N GLY A 103 -14.46 10.73 -7.17
CA GLY A 103 -15.46 11.31 -8.07
C GLY A 103 -16.33 10.25 -8.79
N GLY A 104 -17.54 10.63 -9.21
CA GLY A 104 -18.45 9.72 -9.92
C GLY A 104 -19.46 8.99 -9.04
N GLY A 105 -19.62 9.38 -7.75
CA GLY A 105 -20.60 8.77 -6.83
C GLY A 105 -20.18 7.39 -6.32
N GLN A 106 -18.92 7.04 -6.49
CA GLN A 106 -18.28 5.90 -5.81
C GLN A 106 -18.16 6.24 -4.33
N GLY A 107 -18.60 5.32 -3.48
CA GLY A 107 -18.38 5.39 -2.04
C GLY A 107 -16.92 5.12 -1.67
N ALA A 108 -16.70 4.73 -0.42
CA ALA A 108 -15.40 4.25 0.03
C ALA A 108 -14.92 3.08 -0.83
N ILE A 109 -13.64 3.07 -1.16
CA ILE A 109 -12.97 1.94 -1.82
C ILE A 109 -12.20 1.12 -0.78
N GLU A 110 -11.79 -0.08 -1.16
CA GLU A 110 -10.87 -0.89 -0.39
C GLU A 110 -9.42 -0.62 -0.82
N ILE A 111 -8.55 -0.42 0.15
CA ILE A 111 -7.10 -0.25 -0.05
C ILE A 111 -6.42 -1.45 0.60
N HIS A 112 -5.80 -2.29 -0.21
CA HIS A 112 -5.01 -3.44 0.24
C HIS A 112 -3.53 -3.11 0.08
N ALA A 113 -2.77 -3.15 1.15
CA ALA A 113 -1.32 -3.00 1.09
C ALA A 113 -0.65 -4.10 1.91
N ILE A 114 0.34 -4.75 1.33
CA ILE A 114 0.99 -5.93 1.89
C ILE A 114 2.50 -5.81 1.73
N SER A 115 3.24 -6.05 2.82
CA SER A 115 4.66 -6.37 2.72
C SER A 115 4.82 -7.83 2.31
N THR A 116 5.67 -8.07 1.31
CA THR A 116 5.87 -9.41 0.72
C THR A 116 7.25 -9.97 0.96
N VAL A 117 7.96 -9.48 1.97
CA VAL A 117 9.25 -10.05 2.39
C VAL A 117 9.03 -11.49 2.82
N SER A 118 9.67 -12.41 2.12
CA SER A 118 9.55 -13.85 2.37
C SER A 118 10.84 -14.48 2.91
N ASP A 119 11.95 -13.76 2.88
CA ASP A 119 13.22 -14.22 3.43
C ASP A 119 13.30 -13.84 4.91
N PRO A 120 13.35 -14.81 5.84
CA PRO A 120 13.41 -14.53 7.28
C PRO A 120 14.73 -13.87 7.72
N THR A 121 15.67 -13.67 6.82
CA THR A 121 16.92 -12.93 7.08
C THR A 121 16.85 -11.47 6.61
N GLU A 122 15.81 -11.10 5.89
CA GLU A 122 15.52 -9.73 5.48
C GLU A 122 14.34 -9.20 6.28
N TYR A 123 14.54 -8.10 6.98
CA TYR A 123 13.50 -7.37 7.72
C TYR A 123 13.07 -6.17 6.92
N SER A 124 11.79 -5.92 6.89
CA SER A 124 11.20 -4.79 6.18
C SER A 124 10.38 -3.97 7.17
N ASP A 125 11.01 -2.96 7.76
CA ASP A 125 10.26 -2.02 8.61
C ASP A 125 9.40 -1.12 7.72
N ASP A 126 8.12 -1.37 7.68
CA ASP A 126 7.18 -0.69 6.81
C ASP A 126 6.37 0.37 7.56
N LYS A 127 5.95 1.39 6.83
CA LYS A 127 5.03 2.38 7.33
C LYS A 127 3.81 2.47 6.44
N PHE A 128 2.65 2.17 7.01
CA PHE A 128 1.35 2.27 6.36
C PHE A 128 0.56 3.45 6.93
N VAL A 129 0.10 4.32 6.05
CA VAL A 129 -0.79 5.44 6.42
C VAL A 129 -2.04 5.35 5.58
N GLY A 130 -3.16 5.03 6.20
CA GLY A 130 -4.45 4.82 5.56
C GLY A 130 -5.10 6.12 5.08
N ALA A 131 -6.04 5.98 4.18
CA ALA A 131 -6.90 7.04 3.71
C ALA A 131 -8.14 7.16 4.61
N ALA A 132 -8.46 8.37 5.04
CA ALA A 132 -9.51 8.60 6.05
C ALA A 132 -10.91 8.16 5.59
N GLY A 133 -11.26 8.36 4.33
CA GLY A 133 -12.58 8.06 3.76
C GLY A 133 -12.70 6.66 3.13
N HIS A 134 -11.74 5.77 3.35
CA HIS A 134 -11.65 4.46 2.71
C HIS A 134 -11.42 3.34 3.72
N VAL A 135 -11.76 2.11 3.33
CA VAL A 135 -11.48 0.90 4.12
C VAL A 135 -10.04 0.48 3.85
N ASN A 136 -9.21 0.42 4.89
CA ASN A 136 -7.81 0.05 4.80
C ASN A 136 -7.61 -1.39 5.27
N ILE A 137 -6.93 -2.19 4.47
CA ILE A 137 -6.58 -3.58 4.76
C ILE A 137 -5.08 -3.73 4.58
N PHE A 138 -4.34 -3.69 5.70
CA PHE A 138 -2.88 -3.68 5.69
C PHE A 138 -2.30 -4.89 6.41
N ASP A 139 -1.20 -5.41 5.86
CA ASP A 139 -0.42 -6.48 6.45
C ASP A 139 1.07 -6.11 6.41
N GLY A 140 1.67 -5.90 7.58
CA GLY A 140 3.06 -5.48 7.74
C GLY A 140 4.04 -6.57 7.36
N GLY A 141 3.81 -7.81 7.77
CA GLY A 141 4.65 -8.95 7.43
C GLY A 141 5.79 -9.19 8.40
N LEU A 142 7.03 -9.06 7.96
CA LEU A 142 8.24 -9.19 8.78
C LEU A 142 8.83 -7.80 9.03
N GLY A 143 9.30 -7.53 10.24
CA GLY A 143 9.94 -6.29 10.65
C GLY A 143 9.14 -5.49 11.66
N PHE A 144 9.65 -4.33 12.04
CA PHE A 144 8.99 -3.44 13.00
C PHE A 144 8.10 -2.43 12.28
N ASP A 145 6.82 -2.74 12.18
CA ASP A 145 5.91 -1.96 11.35
C ASP A 145 5.15 -0.88 12.12
N SER A 146 4.82 0.19 11.41
CA SER A 146 3.99 1.26 11.92
C SER A 146 2.77 1.44 11.03
N ILE A 147 1.61 1.03 11.52
CA ILE A 147 0.37 0.96 10.76
C ILE A 147 -0.64 1.94 11.36
N THR A 148 -1.22 2.79 10.51
CA THR A 148 -2.30 3.71 10.88
C THR A 148 -3.45 3.54 9.91
N GLY A 149 -4.63 3.27 10.40
CA GLY A 149 -5.86 3.15 9.64
C GLY A 149 -6.47 4.50 9.26
N GLY A 150 -7.78 4.59 9.22
CA GLY A 150 -8.51 5.77 8.79
C GLY A 150 -9.66 6.16 9.71
N ASN A 151 -10.81 6.47 9.10
CA ASN A 151 -12.04 6.79 9.85
C ASN A 151 -13.14 5.75 9.62
N LEU A 152 -12.90 4.74 8.81
CA LEU A 152 -13.82 3.64 8.53
C LEU A 152 -13.33 2.35 9.17
N ASN A 153 -14.12 1.29 9.06
CA ASN A 153 -13.81 0.00 9.66
C ASN A 153 -12.64 -0.66 8.94
N ASP A 154 -11.48 -0.64 9.56
CA ASP A 154 -10.21 -1.12 8.99
C ASP A 154 -9.86 -2.53 9.46
N ARG A 155 -8.99 -3.19 8.74
CA ARG A 155 -8.40 -4.47 9.12
C ARG A 155 -6.88 -4.38 9.00
N LEU A 156 -6.18 -4.42 10.14
CA LEU A 156 -4.76 -4.14 10.22
C LEU A 156 -4.05 -5.28 10.94
N SER A 157 -2.95 -5.76 10.35
CA SER A 157 -2.09 -6.82 10.89
C SER A 157 -0.64 -6.35 10.93
N GLY A 158 0.02 -6.47 12.06
CA GLY A 158 1.46 -6.22 12.18
C GLY A 158 2.26 -7.35 11.56
N GLY A 159 2.15 -8.53 12.10
CA GLY A 159 2.78 -9.74 11.57
C GLY A 159 3.83 -10.32 12.50
N ALA A 160 5.09 -10.26 12.15
CA ALA A 160 6.19 -10.69 12.98
C ALA A 160 6.95 -9.48 13.53
N ASP A 161 7.67 -9.71 14.65
CA ASP A 161 8.36 -8.66 15.38
C ASP A 161 7.41 -7.66 16.06
N SER A 162 7.94 -6.61 16.68
CA SER A 162 7.13 -5.73 17.54
C SER A 162 6.56 -4.55 16.78
N ASP A 163 5.26 -4.53 16.63
CA ASP A 163 4.53 -3.59 15.79
C ASP A 163 3.79 -2.50 16.59
N LYS A 164 3.50 -1.42 15.88
CA LYS A 164 2.65 -0.36 16.35
C LYS A 164 1.47 -0.17 15.40
N ILE A 165 0.26 -0.42 15.90
CA ILE A 165 -0.97 -0.36 15.12
C ILE A 165 -1.95 0.63 15.78
N ASP A 166 -2.49 1.54 14.97
CA ASP A 166 -3.52 2.50 15.35
C ASP A 166 -4.69 2.37 14.36
N GLY A 167 -5.83 1.89 14.81
CA GLY A 167 -7.03 1.70 13.97
C GLY A 167 -7.59 3.02 13.47
N GLY A 168 -7.65 4.01 14.37
CA GLY A 168 -8.23 5.30 14.06
C GLY A 168 -9.67 5.41 14.53
N ARG A 169 -10.59 5.80 13.67
CA ARG A 169 -12.03 5.75 13.94
C ARG A 169 -12.64 4.60 13.17
N GLY A 170 -13.76 4.09 13.67
CA GLY A 170 -14.49 2.99 13.04
C GLY A 170 -14.51 1.76 13.94
N ASP A 171 -15.22 0.74 13.53
CA ASP A 171 -15.20 -0.55 14.21
C ASP A 171 -14.07 -1.39 13.58
N ASP A 172 -12.88 -1.35 14.20
CA ASP A 172 -11.64 -1.89 13.60
C ASP A 172 -11.30 -3.30 14.06
N ILE A 173 -10.53 -4.00 13.24
CA ILE A 173 -9.96 -5.32 13.57
C ILE A 173 -8.44 -5.21 13.50
N LEU A 174 -7.78 -5.32 14.65
CA LEU A 174 -6.34 -5.20 14.80
C LEU A 174 -5.75 -6.53 15.25
N ALA A 175 -4.66 -6.96 14.62
CA ALA A 175 -3.87 -8.11 15.02
C ALA A 175 -2.40 -7.71 15.14
N GLY A 176 -1.80 -7.86 16.31
CA GLY A 176 -0.36 -7.65 16.51
C GLY A 176 0.43 -8.73 15.78
N GLY A 177 0.32 -9.94 16.23
CA GLY A 177 0.95 -11.09 15.61
C GLY A 177 1.89 -11.82 16.54
N SER A 178 3.18 -11.83 16.29
CA SER A 178 4.17 -12.34 17.20
C SER A 178 5.04 -11.23 17.78
N ALA A 179 5.67 -11.50 18.93
CA ALA A 179 6.45 -10.55 19.73
C ALA A 179 5.59 -9.51 20.47
N ALA A 180 6.18 -8.42 20.95
CA ALA A 180 5.50 -7.50 21.86
C ALA A 180 4.95 -6.29 21.10
N ASP A 181 3.64 -6.24 20.93
CA ASP A 181 2.95 -5.29 20.10
C ASP A 181 2.26 -4.16 20.88
N LYS A 182 1.99 -3.07 20.19
CA LYS A 182 1.20 -1.97 20.71
C LYS A 182 0.03 -1.69 19.76
N LEU A 183 -1.19 -2.02 20.23
CA LEU A 183 -2.42 -1.83 19.49
C LEU A 183 -3.29 -0.76 20.18
N LEU A 184 -3.76 0.19 19.37
CA LEU A 184 -4.73 1.21 19.76
C LEU A 184 -5.93 1.10 18.81
N GLY A 185 -7.11 0.76 19.34
CA GLY A 185 -8.35 0.70 18.56
C GLY A 185 -8.81 2.08 18.14
N GLY A 186 -9.08 2.93 19.09
CA GLY A 186 -9.57 4.28 18.86
C GLY A 186 -11.06 4.42 19.20
N PRO A 187 -11.76 5.43 18.66
CA PRO A 187 -13.20 5.54 18.83
C PRO A 187 -13.94 4.57 17.90
N GLY A 188 -14.66 3.61 18.51
CA GLY A 188 -15.45 2.62 17.80
C GLY A 188 -15.72 1.38 18.64
N ARG A 189 -16.12 0.32 18.00
CA ARG A 189 -16.23 -0.98 18.64
C ARG A 189 -15.16 -1.89 18.05
N ASP A 190 -14.01 -1.93 18.69
CA ASP A 190 -12.82 -2.52 18.15
C ASP A 190 -12.59 -3.96 18.62
N THR A 191 -11.90 -4.73 17.79
CA THR A 191 -11.43 -6.05 18.12
C THR A 191 -9.92 -6.08 18.01
N LEU A 192 -9.24 -6.20 19.17
CA LEU A 192 -7.80 -6.23 19.29
C LEU A 192 -7.34 -7.62 19.69
N LYS A 193 -6.42 -8.19 18.91
CA LYS A 193 -5.73 -9.44 19.21
C LYS A 193 -4.23 -9.17 19.27
N GLY A 194 -3.65 -9.27 20.46
CA GLY A 194 -2.20 -9.16 20.63
C GLY A 194 -1.47 -10.29 19.91
N GLY A 195 -1.64 -11.48 20.37
CA GLY A 195 -1.06 -12.68 19.76
C GLY A 195 0.01 -13.30 20.62
N GLY A 196 1.22 -13.46 20.10
CA GLY A 196 2.35 -13.99 20.87
C GLY A 196 3.21 -12.88 21.43
N GLY A 197 3.55 -12.95 22.71
CA GLY A 197 4.41 -11.95 23.34
C GLY A 197 3.74 -11.22 24.49
N SER A 198 4.24 -10.04 24.80
CA SER A 198 3.67 -9.21 25.87
C SER A 198 3.12 -7.92 25.27
N ASP A 199 1.84 -7.93 24.94
CA ASP A 199 1.23 -6.89 24.13
C ASP A 199 0.60 -5.79 25.00
N LYS A 200 0.55 -4.59 24.42
CA LYS A 200 -0.19 -3.47 24.98
C LYS A 200 -1.40 -3.19 24.13
N LEU A 201 -2.57 -3.60 24.61
CA LEU A 201 -3.86 -3.37 23.96
C LEU A 201 -4.57 -2.19 24.62
N VAL A 202 -5.14 -1.31 23.82
CA VAL A 202 -5.96 -0.18 24.27
C VAL A 202 -7.11 -0.04 23.28
N GLY A 203 -8.31 -0.48 23.65
CA GLY A 203 -9.50 -0.37 22.80
C GLY A 203 -9.85 1.08 22.52
N GLY A 204 -9.99 1.89 23.56
CA GLY A 204 -10.37 3.28 23.41
C GLY A 204 -11.82 3.54 23.78
N PRO A 205 -12.44 4.65 23.31
CA PRO A 205 -13.84 4.90 23.53
C PRO A 205 -14.74 3.99 22.71
N GLY A 206 -15.44 3.06 23.38
CA GLY A 206 -16.34 2.13 22.70
C GLY A 206 -16.65 0.90 23.53
N LYS A 207 -17.12 -0.14 22.85
CA LYS A 207 -17.31 -1.46 23.46
C LYS A 207 -16.38 -2.46 22.76
N ASP A 208 -15.17 -2.53 23.27
CA ASP A 208 -14.08 -3.22 22.62
C ASP A 208 -13.92 -4.66 23.11
N THR A 209 -13.26 -5.46 22.28
CA THR A 209 -12.84 -6.81 22.62
C THR A 209 -11.32 -6.89 22.51
N GLU A 210 -10.67 -7.14 23.65
CA GLU A 210 -9.22 -7.27 23.72
C GLU A 210 -8.84 -8.71 24.08
N LYS A 211 -7.90 -9.28 23.34
CA LYS A 211 -7.39 -10.63 23.55
C LYS A 211 -5.87 -10.64 23.38
N GLN A 212 -5.17 -11.09 24.41
CA GLN A 212 -3.76 -11.41 24.40
C GLN A 212 -3.50 -12.65 23.58
#